data_c82ab6cfb52c6814f8c56aaaf6d0c4b2
#
_entry.id   c82ab6cfb52c6814f8c56aaaf6d0c4b2
#
_cell.length_a   1.000
_cell.length_b   1.000
_cell.length_c   1.000
_cell.angle_alpha   90.00
_cell.angle_beta   90.00
_cell.angle_gamma   90.00
#
_symmetry.space_group_name_H-M   'P 1'
#
loop_
_entity.id
_entity.type
_entity.pdbx_description
1 polymer ?
#
loop_
_entity_poly.entity_id
_entity_poly.type
_entity_poly.pdbx_seq_one_letter_code
_entity_poly.pdbx_strand_id
1 'polypeptide(L)'
;MIIEYEVMRMKRIKSFFKILGMFVLCASFTGCGVNGNVDDYAVNTGYGDSDTVKSSSGVSKDSIKVGVIHLSDPADGSGYTYTHDIGIMGMQQNLGLSDSQIIRKINVNDSDKDATRKAIKECIDEGCNIIFSTSWGYMETTAQMAEEYPDVYFSHGTGYMSNGKNFNNYFGRIYQPRYLSGIVAGMNTKTNKIGYVAAMGSENSEVTGGIDAFALGVYSVNPSAQIYVKVTNSWYDPAAEKAAASTLLNMNCDVIAQHCDTTYPQLLAQQKNVYSIGYNSDMSKDAPDACLCSVIWNWSAYYTAAVQSVIDGTWDGSNYYGGMNENIVGITQLADFCKSGTQQKVDEAKKDIISGKLGIFDGVIETNTGTTVGESGKTLKDSDITGNINWYFKTVTLVQ
;
A
#
# COMPACT_ATOMS: atom_id res chain seq x y z
N MET A 1 -28.31 -17.23 -17.50
CA MET A 1 -27.12 -16.37 -17.71
C MET A 1 -26.57 -15.76 -16.39
N ILE A 2 -27.41 -15.13 -15.54
CA ILE A 2 -26.99 -14.59 -14.24
C ILE A 2 -26.61 -15.71 -13.24
N ILE A 3 -27.37 -16.78 -13.19
CA ILE A 3 -27.14 -17.93 -12.29
C ILE A 3 -25.89 -18.73 -12.68
N GLU A 4 -25.57 -18.83 -13.96
CA GLU A 4 -24.34 -19.51 -14.42
C GLU A 4 -23.09 -18.70 -14.13
N TYR A 5 -23.19 -17.37 -14.12
CA TYR A 5 -22.09 -16.46 -13.76
C TYR A 5 -21.74 -16.57 -12.27
N GLU A 6 -22.71 -16.60 -11.40
CA GLU A 6 -22.52 -16.78 -9.94
C GLU A 6 -21.93 -18.15 -9.59
N VAL A 7 -22.36 -19.22 -10.25
CA VAL A 7 -21.80 -20.57 -10.05
C VAL A 7 -20.34 -20.69 -10.54
N MET A 8 -19.99 -19.97 -11.61
CA MET A 8 -18.59 -19.91 -12.08
C MET A 8 -17.72 -19.07 -11.12
N ARG A 9 -18.26 -18.00 -10.57
CA ARG A 9 -17.60 -17.15 -9.58
C ARG A 9 -17.27 -17.93 -8.30
N MET A 10 -18.23 -18.67 -7.76
CA MET A 10 -18.02 -19.53 -6.58
C MET A 10 -17.05 -20.69 -6.82
N LYS A 11 -17.02 -21.25 -8.02
CA LYS A 11 -16.05 -22.30 -8.37
C LYS A 11 -14.63 -21.77 -8.49
N ARG A 12 -14.43 -20.53 -8.99
CA ARG A 12 -13.12 -19.88 -9.03
C ARG A 12 -12.60 -19.55 -7.64
N ILE A 13 -13.45 -19.05 -6.75
CA ILE A 13 -13.07 -18.77 -5.35
C ILE A 13 -12.66 -20.07 -4.63
N LYS A 14 -13.40 -21.18 -4.80
CA LYS A 14 -13.06 -22.48 -4.19
C LYS A 14 -11.78 -23.11 -4.74
N SER A 15 -11.40 -22.82 -5.98
CA SER A 15 -10.14 -23.29 -6.57
C SER A 15 -8.94 -22.51 -6.00
N PHE A 16 -9.10 -21.23 -5.72
CA PHE A 16 -8.08 -20.38 -5.12
C PHE A 16 -7.71 -20.81 -3.69
N PHE A 17 -8.69 -21.24 -2.90
CA PHE A 17 -8.47 -21.71 -1.53
C PHE A 17 -7.82 -23.10 -1.41
N LYS A 18 -7.82 -23.91 -2.46
CA LYS A 18 -7.15 -25.24 -2.42
C LYS A 18 -5.63 -25.17 -2.56
N ILE A 19 -5.08 -24.07 -3.08
CA ILE A 19 -3.64 -23.91 -3.27
C ILE A 19 -2.97 -23.25 -2.05
N LEU A 20 -3.72 -22.50 -1.22
CA LEU A 20 -3.19 -21.82 -0.04
C LEU A 20 -3.21 -22.66 1.25
N GLY A 21 -3.72 -23.88 1.19
CA GLY A 21 -3.93 -24.78 2.35
C GLY A 21 -2.72 -25.60 2.83
N MET A 22 -1.50 -25.32 2.36
CA MET A 22 -0.34 -26.13 2.70
C MET A 22 0.88 -25.27 3.02
N PHE A 23 0.86 -24.62 4.18
CA PHE A 23 2.05 -24.24 4.96
C PHE A 23 1.60 -23.52 6.25
N VAL A 24 1.13 -24.29 7.24
CA VAL A 24 1.18 -23.87 8.63
C VAL A 24 2.10 -24.83 9.35
N LEU A 25 3.37 -24.45 9.46
CA LEU A 25 4.28 -25.05 10.40
C LEU A 25 4.34 -24.11 11.61
N CYS A 26 3.77 -24.56 12.73
CA CYS A 26 3.97 -23.94 14.03
C CYS A 26 5.45 -23.98 14.40
N ALA A 27 6.11 -22.83 14.42
CA ALA A 27 7.36 -22.65 15.13
C ALA A 27 7.09 -21.65 16.26
N SER A 28 7.01 -22.19 17.48
CA SER A 28 7.09 -21.45 18.72
C SER A 28 8.45 -20.77 18.83
N PHE A 29 8.51 -19.46 18.68
CA PHE A 29 9.68 -18.67 19.05
C PHE A 29 9.37 -17.89 20.32
N THR A 30 10.05 -18.29 21.37
CA THR A 30 10.27 -17.55 22.62
C THR A 30 10.95 -16.22 22.30
N GLY A 31 10.45 -15.16 22.91
CA GLY A 31 10.82 -13.79 22.66
C GLY A 31 12.28 -13.45 22.89
N CYS A 32 12.78 -12.58 22.06
CA CYS A 32 13.82 -11.62 22.41
C CYS A 32 13.30 -10.26 21.96
N GLY A 33 13.01 -9.41 22.93
CA GLY A 33 12.60 -8.04 22.68
C GLY A 33 13.72 -7.27 22.00
N VAL A 34 13.38 -6.64 20.89
CA VAL A 34 14.13 -5.51 20.34
C VAL A 34 13.18 -4.33 20.42
N ASN A 35 13.43 -3.45 21.40
CA ASN A 35 12.82 -2.15 21.51
C ASN A 35 13.26 -1.31 20.29
N GLY A 36 12.44 -1.24 19.26
CA GLY A 36 12.49 -0.18 18.27
C GLY A 36 11.58 0.94 18.77
N ASN A 37 12.16 2.07 19.16
CA ASN A 37 11.43 3.25 19.59
C ASN A 37 10.51 3.72 18.46
N VAL A 38 9.20 3.71 18.72
CA VAL A 38 8.13 4.21 17.85
C VAL A 38 7.92 5.72 18.04
N ASP A 39 8.83 6.40 18.77
CA ASP A 39 8.63 7.78 19.25
C ASP A 39 8.89 8.90 18.23
N ASP A 40 9.19 8.59 16.97
CA ASP A 40 9.55 9.61 15.98
C ASP A 40 8.40 10.08 15.05
N TYR A 41 7.15 9.61 15.25
CA TYR A 41 5.98 10.04 14.46
C TYR A 41 5.04 11.03 15.16
N ALA A 42 5.50 11.67 16.22
CA ALA A 42 4.75 12.79 16.79
C ALA A 42 4.91 14.03 15.91
N VAL A 43 4.07 14.18 14.89
CA VAL A 43 3.72 15.51 14.42
C VAL A 43 2.98 16.17 15.58
N ASN A 44 3.64 17.11 16.20
CA ASN A 44 3.18 17.86 17.38
C ASN A 44 1.97 18.71 17.00
N THR A 45 0.77 18.14 16.98
CA THR A 45 -0.49 18.86 17.02
C THR A 45 -0.87 18.93 18.49
N GLY A 46 -0.58 20.08 19.13
CA GLY A 46 -0.82 20.30 20.54
C GLY A 46 -2.27 19.98 20.95
N TYR A 47 -2.45 18.84 21.56
CA TYR A 47 -3.52 18.52 22.48
C TYR A 47 -2.90 17.76 23.67
N GLY A 48 -3.18 18.30 24.85
CA GLY A 48 -2.47 18.01 26.05
C GLY A 48 -2.77 16.67 26.71
N ASP A 49 -1.89 16.41 27.66
CA ASP A 49 -1.93 15.49 28.78
C ASP A 49 -2.35 14.02 28.56
N SER A 50 -1.35 13.18 28.77
CA SER A 50 -1.48 11.74 28.90
C SER A 50 -2.26 11.36 30.16
N ASP A 51 -3.55 11.29 30.07
CA ASP A 51 -4.33 10.45 31.00
C ASP A 51 -4.14 9.00 30.59
N THR A 52 -3.70 8.18 31.54
CA THR A 52 -3.52 6.73 31.42
C THR A 52 -4.73 6.10 30.73
N VAL A 53 -4.48 5.48 29.55
CA VAL A 53 -5.48 4.69 28.82
C VAL A 53 -6.04 3.65 29.77
N LYS A 54 -7.30 3.79 30.14
CA LYS A 54 -8.03 2.74 30.86
C LYS A 54 -8.12 1.55 29.91
N SER A 55 -7.58 0.41 30.31
CA SER A 55 -7.86 -0.87 29.65
C SER A 55 -9.37 -1.01 29.49
N SER A 56 -9.87 -0.89 28.26
CA SER A 56 -11.28 -1.19 27.97
C SER A 56 -11.47 -2.69 28.15
N SER A 57 -12.62 -3.12 28.67
CA SER A 57 -12.99 -4.52 28.55
C SER A 57 -13.12 -4.81 27.05
N GLY A 58 -12.33 -5.76 26.52
CA GLY A 58 -12.35 -6.12 25.11
C GLY A 58 -13.76 -6.51 24.63
N VAL A 59 -13.94 -6.51 23.32
CA VAL A 59 -15.21 -6.93 22.68
C VAL A 59 -15.12 -8.43 22.39
N SER A 60 -16.15 -9.20 22.79
CA SER A 60 -16.19 -10.63 22.47
C SER A 60 -16.05 -10.87 20.95
N LYS A 61 -15.23 -11.84 20.57
CA LYS A 61 -15.05 -12.27 19.18
C LYS A 61 -16.38 -12.59 18.49
N ASP A 62 -17.32 -13.19 19.21
CA ASP A 62 -18.62 -13.59 18.64
C ASP A 62 -19.55 -12.39 18.38
N SER A 63 -19.29 -11.25 19.03
CA SER A 63 -20.13 -10.05 18.94
C SER A 63 -19.49 -8.89 18.19
N ILE A 64 -18.15 -8.94 17.95
CA ILE A 64 -17.48 -7.85 17.25
C ILE A 64 -18.04 -7.67 15.83
N LYS A 65 -18.25 -6.42 15.44
CA LYS A 65 -18.60 -6.03 14.08
C LYS A 65 -17.60 -5.01 13.55
N VAL A 66 -17.21 -5.21 12.30
CA VAL A 66 -16.21 -4.40 11.59
C VAL A 66 -16.87 -3.66 10.44
N GLY A 67 -16.85 -2.34 10.46
CA GLY A 67 -17.27 -1.49 9.35
C GLY A 67 -16.09 -1.19 8.43
N VAL A 68 -16.34 -1.10 7.13
CA VAL A 68 -15.35 -0.61 6.16
C VAL A 68 -16.02 0.28 5.13
N ILE A 69 -15.38 1.41 4.83
CA ILE A 69 -15.86 2.41 3.88
C ILE A 69 -14.91 2.46 2.69
N HIS A 70 -15.44 2.15 1.51
CA HIS A 70 -14.71 2.06 0.27
C HIS A 70 -15.09 3.16 -0.72
N LEU A 71 -14.09 3.64 -1.48
CA LEU A 71 -14.27 4.63 -2.57
C LEU A 71 -15.11 4.10 -3.72
N SER A 72 -14.88 2.84 -4.10
CA SER A 72 -15.52 2.19 -5.25
C SER A 72 -16.03 0.80 -4.88
N ASP A 73 -16.54 0.06 -5.85
CA ASP A 73 -16.91 -1.33 -5.66
C ASP A 73 -15.66 -2.23 -5.74
N PRO A 74 -15.32 -3.00 -4.71
CA PRO A 74 -14.20 -3.95 -4.76
C PRO A 74 -14.38 -5.04 -5.82
N ALA A 75 -15.61 -5.24 -6.35
CA ALA A 75 -15.87 -6.17 -7.44
C ALA A 75 -15.16 -5.80 -8.76
N ASP A 76 -14.62 -4.59 -8.89
CA ASP A 76 -13.77 -4.18 -10.03
C ASP A 76 -12.52 -5.06 -10.17
N GLY A 77 -12.08 -5.73 -9.08
CA GLY A 77 -11.08 -6.80 -9.13
C GLY A 77 -9.63 -6.34 -9.24
N SER A 78 -9.38 -5.03 -9.18
CA SER A 78 -8.04 -4.42 -9.18
C SER A 78 -8.05 -3.06 -8.48
N GLY A 79 -6.87 -2.46 -8.29
CA GLY A 79 -6.71 -1.14 -7.74
C GLY A 79 -6.82 -1.07 -6.20
N TYR A 80 -6.87 0.16 -5.70
CA TYR A 80 -6.77 0.48 -4.29
C TYR A 80 -7.90 -0.12 -3.45
N THR A 81 -9.17 0.14 -3.81
CA THR A 81 -10.33 -0.38 -3.07
C THR A 81 -10.34 -1.92 -3.02
N TYR A 82 -10.00 -2.57 -4.13
CA TYR A 82 -9.93 -4.02 -4.21
C TYR A 82 -8.91 -4.59 -3.21
N THR A 83 -7.72 -3.99 -3.09
CA THR A 83 -6.71 -4.48 -2.16
C THR A 83 -7.10 -4.29 -0.70
N HIS A 84 -7.78 -3.21 -0.36
CA HIS A 84 -8.35 -3.02 0.96
C HIS A 84 -9.38 -4.11 1.29
N ASP A 85 -10.28 -4.43 0.35
CA ASP A 85 -11.29 -5.48 0.58
C ASP A 85 -10.65 -6.87 0.69
N ILE A 86 -9.63 -7.19 -0.10
CA ILE A 86 -8.80 -8.40 0.08
C ILE A 86 -8.20 -8.43 1.49
N GLY A 87 -7.72 -7.30 1.99
CA GLY A 87 -7.22 -7.16 3.36
C GLY A 87 -8.29 -7.45 4.42
N ILE A 88 -9.50 -6.93 4.23
CA ILE A 88 -10.66 -7.21 5.10
C ILE A 88 -11.04 -8.70 5.06
N MET A 89 -11.08 -9.31 3.88
CA MET A 89 -11.33 -10.76 3.73
C MET A 89 -10.24 -11.59 4.43
N GLY A 90 -8.99 -11.19 4.30
CA GLY A 90 -7.86 -11.84 4.98
C GLY A 90 -7.97 -11.73 6.51
N MET A 91 -8.30 -10.57 7.04
CA MET A 91 -8.58 -10.35 8.46
C MET A 91 -9.74 -11.22 8.93
N GLN A 92 -10.86 -11.22 8.19
CA GLN A 92 -12.02 -12.05 8.48
C GLN A 92 -11.65 -13.53 8.60
N GLN A 93 -10.85 -14.04 7.65
CA GLN A 93 -10.36 -15.42 7.67
C GLN A 93 -9.43 -15.68 8.84
N ASN A 94 -8.44 -14.80 9.09
CA ASN A 94 -7.45 -14.96 10.16
C ASN A 94 -8.10 -15.00 11.55
N LEU A 95 -9.14 -14.19 11.73
CA LEU A 95 -9.87 -14.11 13.00
C LEU A 95 -11.07 -15.07 13.05
N GLY A 96 -11.41 -15.74 11.95
CA GLY A 96 -12.57 -16.64 11.87
C GLY A 96 -13.90 -15.93 12.13
N LEU A 97 -14.06 -14.71 11.60
CA LEU A 97 -15.30 -13.94 11.69
C LEU A 97 -16.29 -14.39 10.61
N SER A 98 -17.59 -14.29 10.90
CA SER A 98 -18.64 -14.55 9.92
C SER A 98 -18.88 -13.36 8.99
N ASP A 99 -19.54 -13.60 7.84
CA ASP A 99 -19.89 -12.53 6.89
C ASP A 99 -20.80 -11.47 7.52
N SER A 100 -21.66 -11.85 8.48
CA SER A 100 -22.55 -10.93 9.18
C SER A 100 -21.85 -9.96 10.13
N GLN A 101 -20.58 -10.20 10.42
CA GLN A 101 -19.74 -9.32 11.24
C GLN A 101 -18.99 -8.27 10.42
N ILE A 102 -19.05 -8.32 9.09
CA ILE A 102 -18.34 -7.39 8.20
C ILE A 102 -19.37 -6.54 7.44
N ILE A 103 -19.38 -5.26 7.74
CA ILE A 103 -20.30 -4.26 7.17
C ILE A 103 -19.53 -3.42 6.15
N ARG A 104 -19.90 -3.52 4.87
CA ARG A 104 -19.26 -2.76 3.78
C ARG A 104 -20.14 -1.61 3.30
N LYS A 105 -19.56 -0.43 3.19
CA LYS A 105 -20.13 0.72 2.50
C LYS A 105 -19.27 1.00 1.29
N ILE A 106 -19.81 0.84 0.10
CA ILE A 106 -19.10 0.97 -1.17
C ILE A 106 -19.57 2.22 -1.93
N ASN A 107 -18.75 2.69 -2.88
CA ASN A 107 -19.02 3.87 -3.71
C ASN A 107 -19.30 5.13 -2.88
N VAL A 108 -18.57 5.30 -1.78
CA VAL A 108 -18.64 6.49 -0.96
C VAL A 108 -17.65 7.53 -1.50
N ASN A 109 -18.17 8.66 -1.96
CA ASN A 109 -17.32 9.75 -2.47
C ASN A 109 -16.61 10.45 -1.31
N ASP A 110 -15.29 10.39 -1.28
CA ASP A 110 -14.45 10.95 -0.20
C ASP A 110 -14.33 12.47 -0.24
N SER A 111 -14.71 13.10 -1.35
CA SER A 111 -14.85 14.56 -1.44
C SER A 111 -16.19 15.07 -0.87
N ASP A 112 -17.13 14.18 -0.57
CA ASP A 112 -18.44 14.46 0.01
C ASP A 112 -18.45 14.08 1.50
N LYS A 113 -18.30 15.10 2.37
CA LYS A 113 -18.28 14.91 3.83
C LYS A 113 -19.59 14.36 4.37
N ASP A 114 -20.73 14.71 3.77
CA ASP A 114 -22.05 14.23 4.19
C ASP A 114 -22.24 12.77 3.82
N ALA A 115 -21.79 12.35 2.62
CA ALA A 115 -21.79 10.95 2.22
C ALA A 115 -20.90 10.11 3.14
N THR A 116 -19.68 10.60 3.47
CA THR A 116 -18.76 9.95 4.40
C THR A 116 -19.40 9.80 5.79
N ARG A 117 -19.95 10.89 6.33
CA ARG A 117 -20.61 10.89 7.64
C ARG A 117 -21.78 9.92 7.69
N LYS A 118 -22.60 9.89 6.65
CA LYS A 118 -23.72 8.96 6.51
C LYS A 118 -23.24 7.52 6.53
N ALA A 119 -22.23 7.18 5.75
CA ALA A 119 -21.69 5.82 5.68
C ALA A 119 -21.11 5.36 7.03
N ILE A 120 -20.37 6.22 7.73
CA ILE A 120 -19.89 5.95 9.09
C ILE A 120 -21.04 5.72 10.05
N LYS A 121 -22.05 6.64 10.03
CA LYS A 121 -23.22 6.54 10.92
C LYS A 121 -24.01 5.24 10.70
N GLU A 122 -24.18 4.81 9.45
CA GLU A 122 -24.83 3.55 9.14
C GLU A 122 -24.05 2.35 9.71
N CYS A 123 -22.70 2.34 9.65
CA CYS A 123 -21.90 1.31 10.30
C CYS A 123 -22.09 1.31 11.84
N ILE A 124 -22.16 2.49 12.46
CA ILE A 124 -22.42 2.62 13.90
C ILE A 124 -23.81 2.07 14.24
N ASP A 125 -24.84 2.42 13.46
CA ASP A 125 -26.23 1.97 13.69
C ASP A 125 -26.39 0.45 13.50
N GLU A 126 -25.56 -0.16 12.66
CA GLU A 126 -25.45 -1.61 12.51
C GLU A 126 -24.66 -2.28 13.63
N GLY A 127 -24.10 -1.50 14.57
CA GLY A 127 -23.39 -1.98 15.76
C GLY A 127 -21.91 -2.29 15.54
N CYS A 128 -21.26 -1.66 14.55
CA CYS A 128 -19.82 -1.81 14.37
C CYS A 128 -19.04 -1.28 15.57
N ASN A 129 -18.08 -2.07 16.03
CA ASN A 129 -17.19 -1.70 17.14
C ASN A 129 -15.92 -1.00 16.63
N ILE A 130 -15.47 -1.35 15.42
CA ILE A 130 -14.36 -0.68 14.72
C ILE A 130 -14.77 -0.40 13.29
N ILE A 131 -14.38 0.79 12.79
CA ILE A 131 -14.70 1.25 11.42
C ILE A 131 -13.40 1.68 10.74
N PHE A 132 -13.10 1.04 9.58
CA PHE A 132 -12.01 1.42 8.72
C PHE A 132 -12.50 2.37 7.62
N SER A 133 -11.96 3.58 7.57
CA SER A 133 -12.17 4.55 6.49
C SER A 133 -10.91 4.60 5.62
N THR A 134 -11.01 4.15 4.36
CA THR A 134 -9.85 3.74 3.57
C THR A 134 -9.28 4.81 2.66
N SER A 135 -9.80 6.05 2.66
CA SER A 135 -9.31 7.11 1.77
C SER A 135 -8.97 8.39 2.51
N TRP A 136 -8.01 9.13 1.95
CA TRP A 136 -7.55 10.43 2.46
C TRP A 136 -8.70 11.40 2.76
N GLY A 137 -9.67 11.54 1.84
CA GLY A 137 -10.77 12.49 1.99
C GLY A 137 -11.72 12.19 3.16
N TYR A 138 -11.69 10.97 3.70
CA TYR A 138 -12.51 10.61 4.88
C TYR A 138 -11.94 11.11 6.21
N MET A 139 -10.68 11.58 6.25
CA MET A 139 -9.92 11.83 7.48
C MET A 139 -10.63 12.75 8.46
N GLU A 140 -10.99 13.97 8.03
CA GLU A 140 -11.60 14.96 8.91
C GLU A 140 -12.97 14.51 9.44
N THR A 141 -13.78 13.90 8.57
CA THR A 141 -15.10 13.38 8.97
C THR A 141 -14.96 12.22 9.95
N THR A 142 -14.00 11.32 9.72
CA THR A 142 -13.72 10.21 10.65
C THR A 142 -13.26 10.73 12.01
N ALA A 143 -12.39 11.75 12.05
CA ALA A 143 -11.95 12.38 13.29
C ALA A 143 -13.11 12.97 14.09
N GLN A 144 -14.03 13.70 13.42
CA GLN A 144 -15.23 14.25 14.05
C GLN A 144 -16.15 13.16 14.60
N MET A 145 -16.36 12.09 13.83
CA MET A 145 -17.18 10.95 14.26
C MET A 145 -16.57 10.21 15.47
N ALA A 146 -15.23 10.15 15.53
CA ALA A 146 -14.55 9.56 16.69
C ALA A 146 -14.76 10.36 17.99
N GLU A 147 -14.86 11.68 17.91
CA GLU A 147 -15.19 12.53 19.05
C GLU A 147 -16.67 12.36 19.49
N GLU A 148 -17.58 12.20 18.53
CA GLU A 148 -19.01 12.06 18.79
C GLU A 148 -19.38 10.65 19.32
N TYR A 149 -18.60 9.62 18.98
CA TYR A 149 -18.84 8.21 19.31
C TYR A 149 -17.63 7.60 20.02
N PRO A 150 -17.35 7.99 21.27
CA PRO A 150 -16.13 7.59 21.98
C PRO A 150 -16.04 6.08 22.29
N ASP A 151 -17.16 5.35 22.20
CA ASP A 151 -17.22 3.90 22.42
C ASP A 151 -17.00 3.08 21.13
N VAL A 152 -16.82 3.74 19.97
CA VAL A 152 -16.50 3.11 18.68
C VAL A 152 -15.06 3.43 18.31
N TYR A 153 -14.33 2.43 17.82
CA TYR A 153 -12.97 2.60 17.34
C TYR A 153 -12.95 2.98 15.85
N PHE A 154 -12.08 3.91 15.50
CA PHE A 154 -11.93 4.40 14.13
C PHE A 154 -10.48 4.29 13.68
N SER A 155 -10.27 3.74 12.49
CA SER A 155 -8.96 3.59 11.91
C SER A 155 -8.97 4.12 10.47
N HIS A 156 -8.19 5.17 10.23
CA HIS A 156 -8.18 5.87 8.95
C HIS A 156 -6.92 5.55 8.13
N GLY A 157 -7.10 5.13 6.88
CA GLY A 157 -5.99 4.88 5.94
C GLY A 157 -5.47 6.17 5.29
N THR A 158 -4.15 6.24 5.10
CA THR A 158 -3.44 7.29 4.33
C THR A 158 -3.30 8.68 4.96
N GLY A 159 -4.03 9.01 6.03
CA GLY A 159 -3.97 10.33 6.65
C GLY A 159 -2.84 10.49 7.67
N TYR A 160 -3.02 11.44 8.61
CA TYR A 160 -2.07 11.73 9.67
C TYR A 160 -2.74 12.04 11.02
N MET A 161 -4.08 12.20 11.06
CA MET A 161 -4.79 12.56 12.27
C MET A 161 -4.99 11.34 13.19
N SER A 162 -4.91 11.57 14.49
CA SER A 162 -5.26 10.63 15.53
C SER A 162 -5.63 11.38 16.80
N ASN A 163 -6.28 10.71 17.74
CA ASN A 163 -6.60 11.32 19.04
C ASN A 163 -5.99 10.53 20.22
N GLY A 164 -5.19 9.49 19.95
CA GLY A 164 -4.55 8.67 21.01
C GLY A 164 -5.54 7.91 21.90
N LYS A 165 -6.78 7.72 21.46
CA LYS A 165 -7.86 7.06 22.21
C LYS A 165 -8.58 6.03 21.33
N ASN A 166 -9.61 6.47 20.62
CA ASN A 166 -10.43 5.63 19.76
C ASN A 166 -10.25 5.92 18.28
N PHE A 167 -9.31 6.78 17.89
CA PHE A 167 -9.02 7.11 16.51
C PHE A 167 -7.52 7.11 16.24
N ASN A 168 -7.11 6.33 15.24
CA ASN A 168 -5.76 6.30 14.73
C ASN A 168 -5.71 6.42 13.21
N ASN A 169 -4.49 6.61 12.70
CA ASN A 169 -4.15 6.53 11.30
C ASN A 169 -3.27 5.31 11.03
N TYR A 170 -3.43 4.69 9.87
CA TYR A 170 -2.55 3.62 9.40
C TYR A 170 -2.09 3.83 7.96
N PHE A 171 -0.84 3.51 7.70
CA PHE A 171 -0.27 3.43 6.36
C PHE A 171 0.99 2.55 6.37
N GLY A 172 1.81 2.59 5.31
CA GLY A 172 3.01 1.75 5.24
C GLY A 172 4.11 2.30 4.35
N ARG A 173 5.31 1.75 4.56
CA ARG A 173 6.55 2.07 3.85
C ARG A 173 6.57 1.48 2.45
N ILE A 174 5.61 1.89 1.61
CA ILE A 174 5.47 1.38 0.23
C ILE A 174 6.72 1.67 -0.61
N TYR A 175 7.51 2.66 -0.24
CA TYR A 175 8.79 2.94 -0.88
C TYR A 175 9.79 1.77 -0.75
N GLN A 176 9.68 0.91 0.27
CA GLN A 176 10.54 -0.26 0.43
C GLN A 176 10.39 -1.28 -0.72
N PRO A 177 9.19 -1.81 -1.00
CA PRO A 177 9.03 -2.70 -2.17
C PRO A 177 9.16 -1.96 -3.51
N ARG A 178 8.97 -0.62 -3.56
CA ARG A 178 9.31 0.17 -4.76
C ARG A 178 10.80 0.07 -5.09
N TYR A 179 11.67 0.14 -4.11
CA TYR A 179 13.12 -0.08 -4.31
C TYR A 179 13.40 -1.47 -4.87
N LEU A 180 12.79 -2.52 -4.30
CA LEU A 180 12.94 -3.89 -4.80
C LEU A 180 12.46 -4.04 -6.25
N SER A 181 11.31 -3.46 -6.58
CA SER A 181 10.77 -3.49 -7.94
C SER A 181 11.65 -2.70 -8.92
N GLY A 182 12.34 -1.67 -8.44
CA GLY A 182 13.38 -0.96 -9.19
C GLY A 182 14.56 -1.87 -9.55
N ILE A 183 15.04 -2.70 -8.61
CA ILE A 183 16.05 -3.72 -8.89
C ILE A 183 15.56 -4.66 -10.00
N VAL A 184 14.32 -5.13 -9.90
CA VAL A 184 13.73 -6.02 -10.93
C VAL A 184 13.73 -5.33 -12.29
N ALA A 185 13.26 -4.09 -12.38
CA ALA A 185 13.22 -3.32 -13.63
C ALA A 185 14.64 -3.07 -14.20
N GLY A 186 15.58 -2.65 -13.36
CA GLY A 186 16.96 -2.34 -13.75
C GLY A 186 17.74 -3.56 -14.26
N MET A 187 17.49 -4.75 -13.70
CA MET A 187 18.07 -6.00 -14.14
C MET A 187 17.50 -6.49 -15.48
N ASN A 188 16.25 -6.16 -15.80
CA ASN A 188 15.52 -6.72 -16.94
C ASN A 188 15.40 -5.78 -18.15
N THR A 189 15.60 -4.47 -17.99
CA THR A 189 15.62 -3.54 -19.14
C THR A 189 16.75 -3.89 -20.11
N LYS A 190 16.47 -3.76 -21.41
CA LYS A 190 17.41 -3.95 -22.52
C LYS A 190 17.78 -2.61 -23.18
N THR A 191 16.89 -1.63 -23.10
CA THR A 191 17.07 -0.31 -23.73
C THR A 191 17.67 0.72 -22.75
N ASN A 192 17.76 0.40 -21.45
CA ASN A 192 18.04 1.35 -20.36
C ASN A 192 17.03 2.51 -20.29
N LYS A 193 15.83 2.32 -20.82
CA LYS A 193 14.72 3.27 -20.74
C LYS A 193 13.54 2.61 -20.06
N ILE A 194 13.23 3.08 -18.88
CA ILE A 194 12.14 2.58 -18.04
C ILE A 194 11.07 3.66 -17.97
N GLY A 195 9.83 3.31 -18.29
CA GLY A 195 8.68 4.19 -18.15
C GLY A 195 8.00 4.02 -16.79
N TYR A 196 7.49 5.11 -16.24
CA TYR A 196 6.74 5.10 -14.98
C TYR A 196 5.47 5.95 -15.14
N VAL A 197 4.31 5.32 -15.06
CA VAL A 197 3.00 5.99 -15.07
C VAL A 197 2.67 6.39 -13.63
N ALA A 198 2.61 7.67 -13.35
CA ALA A 198 2.43 8.22 -12.00
C ALA A 198 1.08 8.91 -11.85
N ALA A 199 0.36 8.62 -10.76
CA ALA A 199 -0.91 9.27 -10.45
C ALA A 199 -0.76 10.76 -10.21
N MET A 200 0.29 11.17 -9.47
CA MET A 200 0.54 12.55 -9.05
C MET A 200 1.99 12.94 -9.33
N GLY A 201 2.27 14.24 -9.29
CA GLY A 201 3.61 14.80 -9.40
C GLY A 201 4.30 15.02 -8.05
N SER A 202 5.24 15.98 -8.01
CA SER A 202 6.04 16.27 -6.83
C SER A 202 5.25 16.89 -5.65
N GLU A 203 4.01 17.23 -5.86
CA GLU A 203 3.06 17.67 -4.82
C GLU A 203 2.56 16.53 -3.92
N ASN A 204 2.77 15.27 -4.32
CA ASN A 204 2.40 14.09 -3.56
C ASN A 204 3.64 13.27 -3.17
N SER A 205 4.03 13.35 -1.90
CA SER A 205 5.26 12.72 -1.39
C SER A 205 5.23 11.18 -1.42
N GLU A 206 4.05 10.55 -1.34
CA GLU A 206 3.93 9.09 -1.48
C GLU A 206 4.35 8.65 -2.88
N VAL A 207 3.81 9.31 -3.91
CA VAL A 207 4.13 8.99 -5.31
C VAL A 207 5.58 9.35 -5.62
N THR A 208 6.03 10.53 -5.21
CA THR A 208 7.41 11.00 -5.46
C THR A 208 8.43 10.12 -4.74
N GLY A 209 8.22 9.83 -3.45
CA GLY A 209 9.08 8.91 -2.69
C GLY A 209 9.08 7.49 -3.28
N GLY A 210 7.94 7.04 -3.80
CA GLY A 210 7.85 5.75 -4.51
C GLY A 210 8.65 5.74 -5.82
N ILE A 211 8.60 6.82 -6.62
CA ILE A 211 9.39 6.98 -7.84
C ILE A 211 10.88 7.00 -7.52
N ASP A 212 11.29 7.75 -6.50
CA ASP A 212 12.69 7.89 -6.13
C ASP A 212 13.26 6.59 -5.54
N ALA A 213 12.51 5.90 -4.70
CA ALA A 213 12.90 4.58 -4.21
C ALA A 213 13.06 3.58 -5.36
N PHE A 214 12.12 3.58 -6.33
CA PHE A 214 12.23 2.77 -7.54
C PHE A 214 13.48 3.13 -8.35
N ALA A 215 13.72 4.43 -8.57
CA ALA A 215 14.89 4.92 -9.32
C ALA A 215 16.21 4.55 -8.64
N LEU A 216 16.29 4.67 -7.31
CA LEU A 216 17.43 4.22 -6.51
C LEU A 216 17.65 2.71 -6.61
N GLY A 217 16.58 1.92 -6.61
CA GLY A 217 16.64 0.47 -6.85
C GLY A 217 17.15 0.13 -8.25
N VAL A 218 16.68 0.82 -9.29
CA VAL A 218 17.21 0.69 -10.66
C VAL A 218 18.70 1.04 -10.69
N TYR A 219 19.07 2.18 -10.12
CA TYR A 219 20.43 2.70 -10.13
C TYR A 219 21.43 1.76 -9.42
N SER A 220 21.00 1.08 -8.38
CA SER A 220 21.83 0.14 -7.61
C SER A 220 22.36 -1.04 -8.45
N VAL A 221 21.66 -1.42 -9.52
CA VAL A 221 21.99 -2.56 -10.39
C VAL A 221 22.27 -2.14 -11.83
N ASN A 222 21.79 -0.98 -12.26
CA ASN A 222 21.96 -0.46 -13.62
C ASN A 222 22.06 1.08 -13.62
N PRO A 223 23.23 1.66 -13.31
CA PRO A 223 23.39 3.11 -13.25
C PRO A 223 23.20 3.85 -14.57
N SER A 224 23.17 3.12 -15.71
CA SER A 224 22.97 3.70 -17.06
C SER A 224 21.50 3.87 -17.41
N ALA A 225 20.58 3.24 -16.67
CA ALA A 225 19.16 3.32 -16.97
C ALA A 225 18.57 4.68 -16.56
N GLN A 226 17.62 5.16 -17.37
CA GLN A 226 16.86 6.39 -17.15
C GLN A 226 15.39 6.05 -16.93
N ILE A 227 14.75 6.76 -16.02
CA ILE A 227 13.35 6.61 -15.68
C ILE A 227 12.56 7.79 -16.27
N TYR A 228 11.63 7.51 -17.15
CA TYR A 228 10.75 8.50 -17.78
C TYR A 228 9.39 8.45 -17.10
N VAL A 229 9.00 9.52 -16.41
CA VAL A 229 7.76 9.61 -15.64
C VAL A 229 6.73 10.41 -16.40
N LYS A 230 5.55 9.83 -16.62
CA LYS A 230 4.37 10.52 -17.16
C LYS A 230 3.28 10.57 -16.11
N VAL A 231 2.93 11.79 -15.70
CA VAL A 231 1.91 12.04 -14.66
C VAL A 231 0.52 12.08 -15.29
N THR A 232 -0.46 11.44 -14.65
CA THR A 232 -1.87 11.40 -15.08
C THR A 232 -2.74 12.42 -14.35
N ASN A 233 -2.32 12.93 -13.19
CA ASN A 233 -3.08 13.75 -12.25
C ASN A 233 -4.37 13.07 -11.76
N SER A 234 -4.37 11.74 -11.70
CA SER A 234 -5.46 10.92 -11.19
C SER A 234 -4.95 9.58 -10.71
N TRP A 235 -5.52 9.07 -9.62
CA TRP A 235 -5.27 7.72 -9.15
C TRP A 235 -5.94 6.68 -10.05
N TYR A 236 -7.11 6.99 -10.56
CA TYR A 236 -7.91 6.09 -11.41
C TYR A 236 -8.45 6.86 -12.62
N ASP A 237 -7.79 6.72 -13.76
CA ASP A 237 -8.28 7.19 -15.05
C ASP A 237 -7.75 6.25 -16.15
N PRO A 238 -8.55 5.25 -16.55
CA PRO A 238 -8.17 4.27 -17.57
C PRO A 238 -7.67 4.89 -18.88
N ALA A 239 -8.25 6.02 -19.29
CA ALA A 239 -7.86 6.67 -20.54
C ALA A 239 -6.52 7.40 -20.42
N ALA A 240 -6.32 8.15 -19.33
CA ALA A 240 -5.08 8.85 -19.04
C ALA A 240 -3.92 7.88 -18.79
N GLU A 241 -4.14 6.80 -18.02
CA GLU A 241 -3.13 5.78 -17.75
C GLU A 241 -2.68 5.05 -19.04
N LYS A 242 -3.65 4.69 -19.89
CA LYS A 242 -3.35 4.10 -21.20
C LYS A 242 -2.58 5.06 -22.12
N ALA A 243 -2.95 6.35 -22.14
CA ALA A 243 -2.27 7.37 -22.92
C ALA A 243 -0.84 7.61 -22.42
N ALA A 244 -0.66 7.67 -21.09
CA ALA A 244 0.65 7.82 -20.47
C ALA A 244 1.57 6.64 -20.79
N ALA A 245 1.09 5.40 -20.63
CA ALA A 245 1.84 4.21 -20.99
C ALA A 245 2.18 4.18 -22.49
N SER A 246 1.25 4.56 -23.37
CA SER A 246 1.50 4.66 -24.82
C SER A 246 2.61 5.66 -25.15
N THR A 247 2.63 6.82 -24.48
CA THR A 247 3.68 7.83 -24.63
C THR A 247 5.06 7.26 -24.29
N LEU A 248 5.17 6.59 -23.13
CA LEU A 248 6.41 5.98 -22.66
C LEU A 248 6.90 4.86 -23.59
N LEU A 249 6.00 4.03 -24.08
CA LEU A 249 6.32 2.99 -25.07
C LEU A 249 6.84 3.57 -26.38
N ASN A 250 6.25 4.67 -26.86
CA ASN A 250 6.73 5.39 -28.06
C ASN A 250 8.11 6.03 -27.87
N MET A 251 8.55 6.27 -26.63
CA MET A 251 9.91 6.70 -26.29
C MET A 251 10.90 5.54 -26.20
N ASN A 252 10.47 4.32 -26.56
CA ASN A 252 11.25 3.09 -26.50
C ASN A 252 11.57 2.63 -25.08
N CYS A 253 10.68 2.93 -24.10
CA CYS A 253 10.73 2.29 -22.80
C CYS A 253 10.34 0.82 -22.94
N ASP A 254 11.12 -0.08 -22.36
CA ASP A 254 10.94 -1.54 -22.45
C ASP A 254 10.56 -2.20 -21.12
N VAL A 255 10.39 -1.40 -20.09
CA VAL A 255 9.73 -1.77 -18.81
C VAL A 255 8.79 -0.62 -18.45
N ILE A 256 7.52 -0.94 -18.16
CA ILE A 256 6.51 0.04 -17.73
C ILE A 256 6.11 -0.24 -16.30
N ALA A 257 6.50 0.63 -15.38
CA ALA A 257 6.04 0.63 -13.99
C ALA A 257 4.88 1.61 -13.81
N GLN A 258 4.15 1.49 -12.71
CA GLN A 258 3.05 2.41 -12.40
C GLN A 258 2.87 2.67 -10.91
N HIS A 259 2.19 3.76 -10.62
CA HIS A 259 1.66 4.15 -9.31
C HIS A 259 0.24 4.71 -9.51
N CYS A 260 -0.61 3.90 -10.14
CA CYS A 260 -2.01 4.16 -10.48
C CYS A 260 -2.83 2.89 -10.24
N ASP A 261 -4.15 2.98 -10.36
CA ASP A 261 -5.05 1.92 -9.88
C ASP A 261 -5.54 0.96 -10.97
N THR A 262 -5.35 1.26 -12.28
CA THR A 262 -5.81 0.36 -13.32
C THR A 262 -4.73 -0.60 -13.81
N THR A 263 -5.12 -1.66 -14.51
CA THR A 263 -4.22 -2.63 -15.14
C THR A 263 -3.80 -2.23 -16.56
N TYR A 264 -4.26 -1.10 -17.09
CA TYR A 264 -4.02 -0.70 -18.48
C TYR A 264 -2.54 -0.54 -18.85
N PRO A 265 -1.66 0.01 -18.00
CA PRO A 265 -0.24 0.07 -18.32
C PRO A 265 0.38 -1.31 -18.56
N GLN A 266 0.01 -2.32 -17.75
CA GLN A 266 0.49 -3.70 -17.88
C GLN A 266 -0.05 -4.38 -19.13
N LEU A 267 -1.34 -4.23 -19.39
CA LEU A 267 -1.98 -4.78 -20.59
C LEU A 267 -1.34 -4.23 -21.86
N LEU A 268 -1.01 -2.92 -21.85
CA LEU A 268 -0.38 -2.29 -23.00
C LEU A 268 1.07 -2.73 -23.16
N ALA A 269 1.82 -2.88 -22.09
CA ALA A 269 3.17 -3.43 -22.10
C ALA A 269 3.18 -4.84 -22.71
N GLN A 270 2.25 -5.70 -22.29
CA GLN A 270 2.08 -7.04 -22.85
C GLN A 270 1.77 -7.01 -24.35
N GLN A 271 0.84 -6.16 -24.78
CA GLN A 271 0.52 -6.00 -26.20
C GLN A 271 1.73 -5.57 -27.05
N LYS A 272 2.68 -4.86 -26.44
CA LYS A 272 3.91 -4.38 -27.08
C LYS A 272 5.10 -5.31 -26.89
N ASN A 273 4.92 -6.46 -26.24
CA ASN A 273 5.98 -7.43 -25.92
C ASN A 273 7.15 -6.80 -25.14
N VAL A 274 6.84 -5.91 -24.20
CA VAL A 274 7.78 -5.34 -23.24
C VAL A 274 7.34 -5.70 -21.81
N TYR A 275 8.21 -5.46 -20.84
CA TYR A 275 7.96 -5.83 -19.46
C TYR A 275 7.14 -4.79 -18.72
N SER A 276 6.57 -5.19 -17.58
CA SER A 276 5.87 -4.28 -16.67
C SER A 276 6.10 -4.61 -15.19
N ILE A 277 5.84 -3.62 -14.34
CA ILE A 277 5.79 -3.73 -12.88
C ILE A 277 4.41 -3.28 -12.43
N GLY A 278 3.64 -4.17 -11.79
CA GLY A 278 2.30 -3.90 -11.30
C GLY A 278 2.28 -3.15 -9.96
N TYR A 279 1.09 -2.71 -9.55
CA TYR A 279 0.86 -2.01 -8.29
C TYR A 279 -0.49 -2.38 -7.64
N ASN A 280 -0.60 -2.16 -6.34
CA ASN A 280 -1.70 -2.48 -5.44
C ASN A 280 -1.91 -3.98 -5.25
N SER A 281 -2.14 -4.74 -6.32
CA SER A 281 -2.42 -6.17 -6.32
C SER A 281 -1.51 -6.92 -7.29
N ASP A 282 -1.60 -8.25 -7.27
CA ASP A 282 -0.89 -9.09 -8.23
C ASP A 282 -1.49 -8.97 -9.62
N MET A 283 -0.82 -8.21 -10.48
CA MET A 283 -1.20 -7.97 -11.88
C MET A 283 -0.61 -9.00 -12.86
N SER A 284 0.09 -10.04 -12.37
CA SER A 284 0.58 -11.13 -13.23
C SER A 284 -0.55 -11.91 -13.89
N LYS A 285 -1.76 -11.87 -13.31
CA LYS A 285 -2.95 -12.49 -13.88
C LYS A 285 -3.51 -11.74 -15.08
N ASP A 286 -3.33 -10.41 -15.09
CA ASP A 286 -3.82 -9.53 -16.14
C ASP A 286 -2.82 -9.46 -17.29
N ALA A 287 -1.52 -9.48 -17.00
CA ALA A 287 -0.43 -9.40 -17.97
C ALA A 287 0.62 -10.51 -17.73
N PRO A 288 0.26 -11.80 -17.90
CA PRO A 288 1.10 -12.94 -17.52
C PRO A 288 2.42 -13.02 -18.28
N ASP A 289 2.50 -12.46 -19.50
CA ASP A 289 3.71 -12.50 -20.33
C ASP A 289 4.57 -11.23 -20.20
N ALA A 290 4.12 -10.24 -19.41
CA ALA A 290 4.80 -8.95 -19.26
C ALA A 290 5.12 -8.59 -17.82
N CYS A 291 4.27 -8.94 -16.86
CA CYS A 291 4.42 -8.52 -15.48
C CYS A 291 5.56 -9.28 -14.79
N LEU A 292 6.67 -8.58 -14.54
CA LEU A 292 7.83 -9.13 -13.84
C LEU A 292 7.54 -9.39 -12.35
N CYS A 293 6.83 -8.47 -11.72
CA CYS A 293 6.29 -8.53 -10.37
C CYS A 293 5.31 -7.38 -10.15
N SER A 294 4.60 -7.40 -9.04
CA SER A 294 3.77 -6.28 -8.59
C SER A 294 4.21 -5.81 -7.20
N VAL A 295 4.22 -4.50 -6.98
CA VAL A 295 4.32 -3.90 -5.65
C VAL A 295 2.95 -3.98 -4.99
N ILE A 296 2.85 -4.60 -3.83
CA ILE A 296 1.58 -4.94 -3.21
C ILE A 296 1.44 -4.41 -1.78
N TRP A 297 0.19 -4.18 -1.40
CA TRP A 297 -0.25 -3.98 -0.03
C TRP A 297 -0.81 -5.28 0.52
N ASN A 298 -0.42 -5.64 1.74
CA ASN A 298 -0.99 -6.74 2.52
C ASN A 298 -1.75 -6.16 3.72
N TRP A 299 -2.85 -5.48 3.43
CA TRP A 299 -3.67 -4.82 4.44
C TRP A 299 -4.20 -5.78 5.52
N SER A 300 -4.30 -7.08 5.21
CA SER A 300 -4.75 -8.08 6.18
C SER A 300 -3.85 -8.16 7.42
N ALA A 301 -2.57 -7.86 7.30
CA ALA A 301 -1.64 -7.84 8.43
C ALA A 301 -2.06 -6.76 9.45
N TYR A 302 -2.31 -5.54 8.99
CA TYR A 302 -2.79 -4.46 9.84
C TYR A 302 -4.20 -4.68 10.36
N TYR A 303 -5.15 -5.00 9.47
CA TYR A 303 -6.56 -5.19 9.87
C TYR A 303 -6.74 -6.29 10.91
N THR A 304 -6.00 -7.40 10.77
CA THR A 304 -6.02 -8.48 11.75
C THR A 304 -5.54 -7.99 13.12
N ALA A 305 -4.41 -7.28 13.16
CA ALA A 305 -3.85 -6.76 14.40
C ALA A 305 -4.78 -5.72 15.06
N ALA A 306 -5.33 -4.80 14.26
CA ALA A 306 -6.23 -3.75 14.75
C ALA A 306 -7.53 -4.32 15.33
N VAL A 307 -8.20 -5.26 14.63
CA VAL A 307 -9.42 -5.90 15.12
C VAL A 307 -9.13 -6.78 16.35
N GLN A 308 -8.00 -7.51 16.34
CA GLN A 308 -7.58 -8.31 17.48
C GLN A 308 -7.34 -7.44 18.73
N SER A 309 -6.73 -6.25 18.57
CA SER A 309 -6.51 -5.34 19.69
C SER A 309 -7.82 -4.83 20.33
N VAL A 310 -8.86 -4.64 19.52
CA VAL A 310 -10.20 -4.31 20.02
C VAL A 310 -10.83 -5.50 20.75
N ILE A 311 -10.68 -6.71 20.22
CA ILE A 311 -11.13 -7.95 20.91
C ILE A 311 -10.44 -8.10 22.27
N ASP A 312 -9.13 -7.89 22.32
CA ASP A 312 -8.31 -8.07 23.51
C ASP A 312 -8.40 -6.88 24.51
N GLY A 313 -9.03 -5.76 24.10
CA GLY A 313 -9.08 -4.53 24.89
C GLY A 313 -7.72 -3.83 25.02
N THR A 314 -6.84 -4.04 24.06
CA THR A 314 -5.47 -3.49 24.02
C THR A 314 -5.28 -2.38 23.00
N TRP A 315 -6.36 -1.92 22.35
CA TRP A 315 -6.30 -0.78 21.45
C TRP A 315 -5.85 0.49 22.20
N ASP A 316 -4.85 1.17 21.66
CA ASP A 316 -4.22 2.35 22.27
C ASP A 316 -4.36 3.65 21.45
N GLY A 317 -4.93 3.57 20.24
CA GLY A 317 -5.10 4.74 19.36
C GLY A 317 -3.80 5.23 18.71
N SER A 318 -2.71 4.48 18.82
CA SER A 318 -1.42 4.84 18.20
C SER A 318 -1.48 4.75 16.69
N ASN A 319 -0.86 5.70 16.00
CA ASN A 319 -0.68 5.63 14.56
C ASN A 319 0.20 4.44 14.16
N TYR A 320 -0.13 3.83 13.03
CA TYR A 320 0.60 2.69 12.49
C TYR A 320 1.25 3.04 11.16
N TYR A 321 2.55 2.76 11.06
CA TYR A 321 3.30 2.90 9.81
C TYR A 321 4.26 1.73 9.64
N GLY A 322 3.77 0.65 9.03
CA GLY A 322 4.51 -0.61 8.87
C GLY A 322 5.31 -0.68 7.58
N GLY A 323 6.23 -1.64 7.51
CA GLY A 323 7.04 -1.91 6.33
C GLY A 323 7.01 -3.39 5.94
N MET A 324 8.05 -3.82 5.22
CA MET A 324 8.22 -5.23 4.85
C MET A 324 8.48 -6.12 6.07
N ASN A 325 9.04 -5.58 7.17
CA ASN A 325 9.24 -6.34 8.40
C ASN A 325 7.89 -6.71 9.05
N GLU A 326 6.92 -5.82 9.02
CA GLU A 326 5.56 -6.02 9.52
C GLU A 326 4.66 -6.72 8.47
N ASN A 327 5.22 -7.06 7.31
CA ASN A 327 4.53 -7.72 6.21
C ASN A 327 3.30 -6.96 5.69
N ILE A 328 3.27 -5.63 5.82
CA ILE A 328 2.16 -4.82 5.28
C ILE A 328 2.37 -4.43 3.83
N VAL A 329 3.62 -4.42 3.37
CA VAL A 329 4.01 -4.13 1.99
C VAL A 329 4.99 -5.17 1.47
N GLY A 330 5.01 -5.38 0.17
CA GLY A 330 5.93 -6.32 -0.45
C GLY A 330 5.90 -6.29 -1.97
N ILE A 331 6.59 -7.23 -2.59
CA ILE A 331 6.43 -7.54 -4.01
C ILE A 331 5.92 -8.97 -4.15
N THR A 332 5.21 -9.24 -5.25
CA THR A 332 4.80 -10.61 -5.61
C THR A 332 6.01 -11.46 -5.98
N GLN A 333 5.79 -12.77 -6.14
CA GLN A 333 6.78 -13.65 -6.75
C GLN A 333 7.21 -13.07 -8.11
N LEU A 334 8.52 -13.17 -8.41
CA LEU A 334 9.03 -12.76 -9.71
C LEU A 334 8.57 -13.74 -10.80
N ALA A 335 8.32 -13.20 -11.99
CA ALA A 335 8.01 -14.02 -13.15
C ALA A 335 9.21 -14.93 -13.53
N ASP A 336 8.91 -16.13 -14.00
CA ASP A 336 9.94 -17.13 -14.39
C ASP A 336 10.83 -16.64 -15.54
N PHE A 337 10.36 -15.68 -16.33
CA PHE A 337 11.12 -15.07 -17.41
C PHE A 337 12.01 -13.89 -16.97
N CYS A 338 12.08 -13.56 -15.70
CA CYS A 338 13.06 -12.62 -15.17
C CYS A 338 14.48 -13.09 -15.47
N LYS A 339 15.36 -12.14 -15.77
CA LYS A 339 16.78 -12.40 -16.01
C LYS A 339 17.40 -13.13 -14.80
N SER A 340 18.25 -14.12 -15.09
CA SER A 340 18.98 -14.86 -14.05
C SER A 340 19.73 -13.91 -13.10
N GLY A 341 19.68 -14.22 -11.80
CA GLY A 341 20.28 -13.41 -10.73
C GLY A 341 19.38 -12.31 -10.21
N THR A 342 18.23 -12.00 -10.84
CA THR A 342 17.30 -10.98 -10.35
C THR A 342 16.76 -11.33 -8.96
N GLN A 343 16.30 -12.57 -8.76
CA GLN A 343 15.78 -13.03 -7.47
C GLN A 343 16.82 -12.88 -6.36
N GLN A 344 18.07 -13.28 -6.61
CA GLN A 344 19.14 -13.15 -5.62
C GLN A 344 19.36 -11.68 -5.22
N LYS A 345 19.38 -10.76 -6.18
CA LYS A 345 19.55 -9.31 -5.88
C LYS A 345 18.40 -8.75 -5.08
N VAL A 346 17.17 -9.16 -5.37
CA VAL A 346 15.98 -8.77 -4.62
C VAL A 346 16.03 -9.30 -3.19
N ASP A 347 16.40 -10.59 -3.00
CA ASP A 347 16.46 -11.21 -1.68
C ASP A 347 17.56 -10.60 -0.79
N GLU A 348 18.73 -10.31 -1.38
CA GLU A 348 19.82 -9.58 -0.70
C GLU A 348 19.35 -8.20 -0.22
N ALA A 349 18.75 -7.41 -1.11
CA ALA A 349 18.27 -6.08 -0.78
C ALA A 349 17.12 -6.10 0.24
N LYS A 350 16.16 -7.02 0.08
CA LYS A 350 15.05 -7.20 1.04
C LYS A 350 15.58 -7.50 2.44
N LYS A 351 16.52 -8.43 2.55
CA LYS A 351 17.17 -8.78 3.83
C LYS A 351 17.87 -7.56 4.45
N ASP A 352 18.62 -6.81 3.64
CA ASP A 352 19.37 -5.66 4.12
C ASP A 352 18.44 -4.50 4.55
N ILE A 353 17.31 -4.28 3.86
CA ILE A 353 16.28 -3.29 4.25
C ILE A 353 15.62 -3.73 5.57
N ILE A 354 15.16 -4.97 5.68
CA ILE A 354 14.48 -5.48 6.89
C ILE A 354 15.40 -5.42 8.12
N SER A 355 16.69 -5.70 7.94
CA SER A 355 17.67 -5.64 9.03
C SER A 355 18.15 -4.22 9.35
N GLY A 356 17.73 -3.20 8.61
CA GLY A 356 18.17 -1.82 8.77
C GLY A 356 19.61 -1.57 8.27
N LYS A 357 20.24 -2.54 7.59
CA LYS A 357 21.59 -2.39 7.02
C LYS A 357 21.58 -1.50 5.78
N LEU A 358 20.49 -1.49 5.04
CA LEU A 358 20.27 -0.66 3.86
C LEU A 358 19.14 0.33 4.14
N GLY A 359 19.47 1.61 4.29
CA GLY A 359 18.52 2.70 4.19
C GLY A 359 18.34 3.08 2.73
N ILE A 360 17.09 3.11 2.24
CA ILE A 360 16.83 3.38 0.83
C ILE A 360 17.25 4.80 0.44
N PHE A 361 17.03 5.75 1.35
CA PHE A 361 17.40 7.16 1.16
C PHE A 361 18.61 7.53 2.02
N ASP A 362 19.70 6.76 1.88
CA ASP A 362 20.94 6.95 2.63
C ASP A 362 21.84 8.02 2.03
N GLY A 363 22.45 8.82 2.91
CA GLY A 363 23.54 9.71 2.57
C GLY A 363 23.09 10.93 1.77
N VAL A 364 23.99 11.40 0.90
CA VAL A 364 23.76 12.54 0.01
C VAL A 364 23.23 12.04 -1.33
N ILE A 365 22.04 12.48 -1.69
CA ILE A 365 21.33 12.07 -2.91
C ILE A 365 21.32 13.25 -3.88
N GLU A 366 21.79 13.04 -5.11
CA GLU A 366 21.73 14.01 -6.19
C GLU A 366 20.36 13.97 -6.87
N THR A 367 19.76 15.13 -7.02
CA THR A 367 18.43 15.28 -7.67
C THR A 367 18.57 15.51 -9.18
N ASN A 368 17.48 15.36 -9.91
CA ASN A 368 17.42 15.61 -11.36
C ASN A 368 17.60 17.09 -11.75
N THR A 369 17.59 18.00 -10.77
CA THR A 369 17.90 19.44 -10.98
C THR A 369 19.34 19.77 -10.70
N GLY A 370 20.17 18.77 -10.32
CA GLY A 370 21.59 18.97 -9.97
C GLY A 370 21.83 19.51 -8.55
N THR A 371 20.79 19.58 -7.72
CA THR A 371 20.91 19.85 -6.28
C THR A 371 21.12 18.54 -5.51
N THR A 372 21.48 18.66 -4.23
CA THR A 372 21.62 17.50 -3.34
C THR A 372 20.71 17.61 -2.15
N VAL A 373 20.21 16.46 -1.67
CA VAL A 373 19.39 16.30 -0.47
C VAL A 373 19.99 15.22 0.43
N GLY A 374 19.55 15.16 1.69
CA GLY A 374 20.10 14.22 2.67
C GLY A 374 21.46 14.65 3.22
N GLU A 375 22.02 13.84 4.11
CA GLU A 375 23.29 14.10 4.80
C GLU A 375 24.14 12.83 4.83
N SER A 376 25.47 13.01 4.71
CA SER A 376 26.42 11.89 4.73
C SER A 376 26.30 11.08 6.04
N GLY A 377 26.12 9.77 5.91
CA GLY A 377 25.99 8.83 7.04
C GLY A 377 24.65 8.87 7.78
N LYS A 378 23.63 9.52 7.20
CA LYS A 378 22.26 9.50 7.72
C LYS A 378 21.30 8.98 6.67
N THR A 379 20.23 8.32 7.13
CA THR A 379 19.08 7.92 6.33
C THR A 379 17.95 8.92 6.55
N LEU A 380 17.19 9.27 5.50
CA LEU A 380 15.97 10.05 5.67
C LEU A 380 14.98 9.28 6.55
N LYS A 381 14.35 9.99 7.48
CA LYS A 381 13.31 9.42 8.34
C LYS A 381 12.00 9.27 7.56
N ASP A 382 11.11 8.42 8.06
CA ASP A 382 9.76 8.28 7.49
C ASP A 382 9.02 9.62 7.37
N SER A 383 9.16 10.52 8.37
CA SER A 383 8.58 11.86 8.32
C SER A 383 9.09 12.71 7.15
N ASP A 384 10.36 12.53 6.78
CA ASP A 384 10.96 13.23 5.65
C ASP A 384 10.44 12.66 4.33
N ILE A 385 10.24 11.32 4.29
CA ILE A 385 9.78 10.60 3.10
C ILE A 385 8.30 10.85 2.85
N THR A 386 7.46 10.77 3.88
CA THR A 386 6.00 10.86 3.74
C THR A 386 5.46 12.28 3.60
N GLY A 387 6.21 13.30 4.03
CA GLY A 387 5.74 14.68 4.05
C GLY A 387 6.55 15.66 3.19
N ASN A 388 7.81 15.35 2.88
CA ASN A 388 8.76 16.35 2.39
C ASN A 388 9.45 16.00 1.07
N ILE A 389 9.33 14.78 0.54
CA ILE A 389 9.90 14.46 -0.77
C ILE A 389 9.09 15.15 -1.87
N ASN A 390 9.67 16.21 -2.43
CA ASN A 390 9.13 16.99 -3.54
C ASN A 390 10.17 17.18 -4.66
N TRP A 391 11.15 16.31 -4.72
CA TRP A 391 12.25 16.28 -5.67
C TRP A 391 12.31 14.91 -6.35
N TYR A 392 13.07 14.78 -7.41
CA TYR A 392 13.30 13.49 -8.09
C TYR A 392 14.77 13.15 -8.13
N PHE A 393 15.07 11.85 -8.05
CA PHE A 393 16.43 11.34 -8.20
C PHE A 393 17.00 11.66 -9.59
N LYS A 394 18.31 11.85 -9.67
CA LYS A 394 19.02 12.33 -10.88
C LYS A 394 18.74 11.56 -12.18
N THR A 395 18.33 10.29 -12.10
CA THR A 395 18.01 9.49 -13.28
C THR A 395 16.55 9.62 -13.73
N VAL A 396 15.75 10.43 -13.05
CA VAL A 396 14.32 10.63 -13.34
C VAL A 396 14.13 11.83 -14.27
N THR A 397 13.36 11.63 -15.32
CA THR A 397 12.94 12.68 -16.28
C THR A 397 11.43 12.73 -16.37
N LEU A 398 10.85 13.90 -16.09
CA LEU A 398 9.42 14.12 -16.27
C LEU A 398 9.11 14.31 -17.77
N VAL A 399 8.11 13.58 -18.28
CA VAL A 399 7.63 13.66 -19.68
C VAL A 399 6.41 14.59 -19.71
N GLN A 400 6.48 15.62 -20.54
CA GLN A 400 5.38 16.57 -20.75
C GLN A 400 4.18 15.97 -21.46
#